data_14e19926ada657d634928e072a6d6396
#
_entry.id   14e19926ada657d634928e072a6d6396
#
_cell.length_a   1.000
_cell.length_b   1.000
_cell.length_c   1.000
_cell.angle_alpha   90.00
_cell.angle_beta   90.00
_cell.angle_gamma   90.00
#
_symmetry.space_group_name_H-M   'P 1'
#
loop_
_entity.id
_entity.type
_entity.pdbx_description
1 polymer ?
#
loop_
_entity_poly.entity_id
_entity_poly.type
_entity_poly.pdbx_seq_one_letter_code
_entity_poly.pdbx_strand_id
1 'polypeptide(L)'
;MTAKQPITMDDIAKLARVSKPTVSRALSDSPLVKQDTKDHVVSVARRHGYAVNRNAQKLRHKRTNTVAVSLDFRSHKQNHISDPFIFELLAGVSEALGDRSQDLLLCAPNHNDVDSFRHILSSKGADGLIVLGQGRREDMLGDLAQSGAPFVVWGAGNYETPYCVVGSDNYLGGTLAGRYLLECDRSKFLFVGDTSFREIYQRRAGLQKVVEEFGSNVSFYDVVLSNFSFESAFDAATNFLAVTRELPDAVFAFSDTAAMAFIHAFRAAGLDIPREVSVVGYNDIPSAAYFSPPVTTIRQDIYQAGRLLVSNLMQMLDGLPAKSSTIKTELIIRET
;
A
#
# COMPACT_ATOMS: atom_id res chain seq x y z
N MET A 1 -1.19 -0.06 -47.44
CA MET A 1 -0.17 -0.83 -46.71
C MET A 1 -0.85 -2.05 -46.12
N THR A 2 -0.65 -3.25 -46.70
CA THR A 2 -1.20 -4.52 -46.22
C THR A 2 -0.51 -4.85 -44.88
N ALA A 3 -1.30 -4.93 -43.81
CA ALA A 3 -0.79 -5.32 -42.50
C ALA A 3 -0.14 -6.73 -42.61
N LYS A 4 1.15 -6.80 -42.32
CA LYS A 4 1.88 -8.08 -42.25
C LYS A 4 1.16 -8.95 -41.22
N GLN A 5 0.68 -10.15 -41.62
CA GLN A 5 0.09 -11.09 -40.68
C GLN A 5 1.09 -11.37 -39.53
N PRO A 6 0.60 -11.35 -38.26
CA PRO A 6 1.48 -11.64 -37.12
C PRO A 6 2.01 -13.06 -37.23
N ILE A 7 3.33 -13.20 -37.04
CA ILE A 7 4.01 -14.50 -37.09
C ILE A 7 3.45 -15.44 -35.98
N THR A 8 3.22 -16.69 -36.33
CA THR A 8 2.59 -17.68 -35.45
C THR A 8 3.61 -18.65 -34.88
N MET A 9 3.23 -19.44 -33.86
CA MET A 9 4.07 -20.50 -33.29
C MET A 9 4.38 -21.58 -34.34
N ASP A 10 3.47 -21.81 -35.30
CA ASP A 10 3.69 -22.77 -36.40
C ASP A 10 4.76 -22.25 -37.37
N ASP A 11 4.82 -20.95 -37.61
CA ASP A 11 5.86 -20.35 -38.44
C ASP A 11 7.23 -20.45 -37.76
N ILE A 12 7.30 -20.20 -36.45
CA ILE A 12 8.54 -20.40 -35.69
C ILE A 12 8.99 -21.88 -35.72
N ALA A 13 8.06 -22.81 -35.60
CA ALA A 13 8.36 -24.23 -35.69
C ALA A 13 9.00 -24.59 -37.04
N LYS A 14 8.49 -24.08 -38.15
CA LYS A 14 9.06 -24.25 -39.49
C LYS A 14 10.44 -23.60 -39.61
N LEU A 15 10.58 -22.34 -39.15
CA LEU A 15 11.84 -21.59 -39.24
C LEU A 15 12.94 -22.21 -38.38
N ALA A 16 12.62 -22.70 -37.19
CA ALA A 16 13.54 -23.35 -36.29
C ALA A 16 13.76 -24.86 -36.62
N ARG A 17 13.02 -25.42 -37.57
CA ARG A 17 13.04 -26.84 -37.98
C ARG A 17 12.78 -27.80 -36.81
N VAL A 18 11.85 -27.44 -35.95
CA VAL A 18 11.42 -28.27 -34.82
C VAL A 18 9.90 -28.38 -34.80
N SER A 19 9.37 -29.30 -34.00
CA SER A 19 7.91 -29.41 -33.84
C SER A 19 7.31 -28.24 -33.02
N LYS A 20 6.04 -27.90 -33.24
CA LYS A 20 5.31 -26.91 -32.45
C LYS A 20 5.36 -27.19 -30.94
N PRO A 21 5.19 -28.43 -30.44
CA PRO A 21 5.41 -28.75 -29.03
C PRO A 21 6.83 -28.45 -28.55
N THR A 22 7.84 -28.64 -29.39
CA THR A 22 9.25 -28.34 -29.07
C THR A 22 9.43 -26.81 -28.94
N VAL A 23 8.87 -26.00 -29.86
CA VAL A 23 8.86 -24.52 -29.74
C VAL A 23 8.20 -24.10 -28.44
N SER A 24 7.02 -24.63 -28.14
CA SER A 24 6.28 -24.29 -26.91
C SER A 24 7.10 -24.61 -25.66
N ARG A 25 7.76 -25.80 -25.61
CA ARG A 25 8.61 -26.22 -24.48
C ARG A 25 9.90 -25.39 -24.37
N ALA A 26 10.52 -25.08 -25.50
CA ALA A 26 11.73 -24.25 -25.54
C ALA A 26 11.47 -22.83 -25.03
N LEU A 27 10.38 -22.21 -25.48
CA LEU A 27 9.98 -20.84 -25.07
C LEU A 27 9.44 -20.76 -23.63
N SER A 28 9.06 -21.90 -23.02
CA SER A 28 8.67 -22.00 -21.60
C SER A 28 9.79 -22.57 -20.70
N ASP A 29 11.01 -22.61 -21.19
CA ASP A 29 12.21 -23.11 -20.49
C ASP A 29 12.08 -24.53 -19.92
N SER A 30 11.28 -25.38 -20.55
CA SER A 30 11.02 -26.74 -20.08
C SER A 30 12.32 -27.58 -20.03
N PRO A 31 12.54 -28.37 -18.95
CA PRO A 31 13.70 -29.26 -18.83
C PRO A 31 13.68 -30.41 -19.85
N LEU A 32 12.55 -30.62 -20.51
CA LEU A 32 12.41 -31.66 -21.55
C LEU A 32 13.05 -31.29 -22.89
N VAL A 33 13.63 -30.09 -23.04
CA VAL A 33 14.29 -29.62 -24.26
C VAL A 33 15.73 -29.26 -23.90
N LYS A 34 16.68 -29.75 -24.72
CA LYS A 34 18.12 -29.48 -24.56
C LYS A 34 18.40 -27.98 -24.70
N GLN A 35 19.42 -27.47 -23.97
CA GLN A 35 19.75 -26.05 -23.93
C GLN A 35 20.03 -25.48 -25.31
N ASP A 36 20.84 -26.15 -26.15
CA ASP A 36 21.15 -25.70 -27.51
C ASP A 36 19.87 -25.50 -28.36
N THR A 37 18.90 -26.40 -28.19
CA THR A 37 17.60 -26.30 -28.91
C THR A 37 16.77 -25.13 -28.37
N LYS A 38 16.78 -24.87 -27.06
CA LYS A 38 16.13 -23.70 -26.47
C LYS A 38 16.72 -22.42 -27.04
N ASP A 39 18.05 -22.28 -27.00
CA ASP A 39 18.77 -21.09 -27.46
C ASP A 39 18.51 -20.83 -28.95
N HIS A 40 18.52 -21.91 -29.77
CA HIS A 40 18.18 -21.80 -31.19
C HIS A 40 16.74 -21.28 -31.40
N VAL A 41 15.74 -21.87 -30.74
CA VAL A 41 14.32 -21.48 -30.88
C VAL A 41 14.10 -20.07 -30.38
N VAL A 42 14.68 -19.67 -29.24
CA VAL A 42 14.60 -18.30 -28.69
C VAL A 42 15.22 -17.30 -29.66
N SER A 43 16.38 -17.62 -30.25
CA SER A 43 17.04 -16.76 -31.26
C SER A 43 16.19 -16.56 -32.51
N VAL A 44 15.56 -17.64 -33.03
CA VAL A 44 14.66 -17.58 -34.18
C VAL A 44 13.43 -16.72 -33.84
N ALA A 45 12.79 -16.97 -32.70
CA ALA A 45 11.63 -16.21 -32.24
C ALA A 45 11.94 -14.70 -32.13
N ARG A 46 13.08 -14.36 -31.50
CA ARG A 46 13.53 -12.97 -31.32
C ARG A 46 13.81 -12.29 -32.68
N ARG A 47 14.49 -12.99 -33.59
CA ARG A 47 14.83 -12.46 -34.95
C ARG A 47 13.59 -12.13 -35.75
N HIS A 48 12.52 -12.89 -35.56
CA HIS A 48 11.26 -12.72 -36.31
C HIS A 48 10.20 -11.92 -35.54
N GLY A 49 10.54 -11.33 -34.39
CA GLY A 49 9.62 -10.53 -33.57
C GLY A 49 8.44 -11.34 -33.00
N TYR A 50 8.62 -12.67 -32.87
CA TYR A 50 7.59 -13.52 -32.27
C TYR A 50 7.61 -13.37 -30.75
N ALA A 51 6.50 -12.91 -30.19
CA ALA A 51 6.24 -12.94 -28.76
C ALA A 51 5.23 -14.07 -28.46
N VAL A 52 5.55 -14.85 -27.41
CA VAL A 52 4.61 -15.89 -26.98
C VAL A 52 3.29 -15.22 -26.56
N ASN A 53 2.18 -15.69 -27.13
CA ASN A 53 0.88 -15.20 -26.71
C ASN A 53 0.60 -15.66 -25.27
N ARG A 54 0.81 -14.74 -24.32
CA ARG A 54 0.60 -14.97 -22.89
C ARG A 54 -0.82 -15.45 -22.58
N ASN A 55 -1.83 -14.97 -23.32
CA ASN A 55 -3.20 -15.41 -23.15
C ASN A 55 -3.41 -16.89 -23.55
N ALA A 56 -2.71 -17.35 -24.59
CA ALA A 56 -2.74 -18.76 -24.98
C ALA A 56 -1.97 -19.67 -23.98
N GLN A 57 -0.95 -19.14 -23.30
CA GLN A 57 -0.29 -19.84 -22.18
C GLN A 57 -1.20 -19.88 -20.94
N LYS A 58 -1.85 -18.77 -20.58
CA LYS A 58 -2.82 -18.68 -19.48
C LYS A 58 -3.94 -19.71 -19.62
N LEU A 59 -4.42 -19.96 -20.82
CA LEU A 59 -5.44 -20.99 -21.10
C LEU A 59 -4.96 -22.44 -20.86
N ARG A 60 -3.66 -22.71 -20.97
CA ARG A 60 -3.05 -24.03 -20.69
C ARG A 60 -2.71 -24.24 -19.23
N HIS A 61 -2.33 -23.19 -18.52
CA HIS A 61 -2.00 -23.22 -17.11
C HIS A 61 -3.26 -22.81 -16.32
N LYS A 62 -3.51 -23.47 -15.18
CA LYS A 62 -4.62 -23.12 -14.28
C LYS A 62 -4.48 -21.71 -13.68
N ARG A 63 -3.33 -21.02 -13.90
CA ARG A 63 -2.97 -19.71 -13.37
C ARG A 63 -2.70 -18.70 -14.47
N THR A 64 -3.04 -17.45 -14.18
CA THR A 64 -2.86 -16.31 -15.09
C THR A 64 -1.51 -15.62 -14.88
N ASN A 65 -0.80 -15.93 -13.76
CA ASN A 65 0.37 -15.21 -13.28
C ASN A 65 0.12 -13.69 -13.22
N THR A 66 -1.07 -13.32 -12.81
CA THR A 66 -1.49 -11.93 -12.65
C THR A 66 -2.11 -11.77 -11.28
N VAL A 67 -1.70 -10.75 -10.54
CA VAL A 67 -2.28 -10.35 -9.26
C VAL A 67 -3.01 -9.03 -9.46
N ALA A 68 -4.28 -8.98 -9.05
CA ALA A 68 -5.03 -7.74 -9.01
C ALA A 68 -4.65 -6.94 -7.75
N VAL A 69 -4.53 -5.63 -7.89
CA VAL A 69 -4.28 -4.71 -6.77
C VAL A 69 -5.40 -3.67 -6.75
N SER A 70 -6.09 -3.58 -5.62
CA SER A 70 -7.15 -2.59 -5.38
C SER A 70 -6.65 -1.54 -4.38
N LEU A 71 -6.90 -0.27 -4.68
CA LEU A 71 -6.63 0.86 -3.79
C LEU A 71 -7.91 1.33 -3.12
N ASP A 72 -7.83 1.91 -1.91
CA ASP A 72 -8.97 2.52 -1.26
C ASP A 72 -9.22 3.94 -1.79
N PHE A 73 -9.90 4.05 -2.92
CA PHE A 73 -10.27 5.34 -3.50
C PHE A 73 -11.35 6.09 -2.70
N ARG A 74 -12.20 5.38 -1.94
CA ARG A 74 -13.37 5.99 -1.25
C ARG A 74 -12.99 6.89 -0.08
N SER A 75 -11.83 6.63 0.52
CA SER A 75 -11.28 7.45 1.61
C SER A 75 -10.65 8.76 1.11
N HIS A 76 -10.64 9.01 -0.21
CA HIS A 76 -10.03 10.17 -0.83
C HIS A 76 -11.05 11.06 -1.53
N LYS A 77 -10.78 12.37 -1.58
CA LYS A 77 -11.64 13.35 -2.24
C LYS A 77 -11.82 13.01 -3.72
N GLN A 78 -13.08 12.94 -4.17
CA GLN A 78 -13.44 12.64 -5.57
C GLN A 78 -12.83 11.32 -6.11
N ASN A 79 -12.59 10.33 -5.24
CA ASN A 79 -11.90 9.08 -5.60
C ASN A 79 -10.48 9.30 -6.17
N HIS A 80 -9.82 10.40 -5.81
CA HIS A 80 -8.46 10.71 -6.22
C HIS A 80 -7.50 10.53 -5.04
N ILE A 81 -6.59 9.56 -5.14
CA ILE A 81 -5.58 9.32 -4.10
C ILE A 81 -4.48 10.37 -4.25
N SER A 82 -4.31 11.17 -3.21
CA SER A 82 -3.26 12.20 -3.14
C SER A 82 -2.15 11.85 -2.13
N ASP A 83 -2.34 10.80 -1.31
CA ASP A 83 -1.32 10.36 -0.36
C ASP A 83 -0.21 9.57 -1.07
N PRO A 84 1.04 10.07 -1.09
CA PRO A 84 2.16 9.38 -1.72
C PRO A 84 2.45 7.99 -1.13
N PHE A 85 2.14 7.76 0.14
CA PHE A 85 2.39 6.49 0.83
C PHE A 85 1.77 5.28 0.09
N ILE A 86 0.55 5.43 -0.41
CA ILE A 86 -0.13 4.35 -1.14
C ILE A 86 0.62 3.97 -2.42
N PHE A 87 1.19 4.95 -3.12
CA PHE A 87 1.97 4.70 -4.34
C PHE A 87 3.34 4.11 -4.04
N GLU A 88 3.99 4.51 -2.93
CA GLU A 88 5.22 3.88 -2.45
C GLU A 88 4.96 2.40 -2.07
N LEU A 89 3.86 2.12 -1.39
CA LEU A 89 3.46 0.74 -1.05
C LEU A 89 3.15 -0.08 -2.31
N LEU A 90 2.47 0.51 -3.30
CA LEU A 90 2.20 -0.12 -4.60
C LEU A 90 3.51 -0.45 -5.33
N ALA A 91 4.50 0.45 -5.28
CA ALA A 91 5.82 0.20 -5.84
C ALA A 91 6.51 -1.00 -5.18
N GLY A 92 6.48 -1.10 -3.84
CA GLY A 92 7.00 -2.25 -3.10
C GLY A 92 6.29 -3.57 -3.43
N VAL A 93 4.96 -3.54 -3.63
CA VAL A 93 4.18 -4.70 -4.11
C VAL A 93 4.59 -5.08 -5.53
N SER A 94 4.75 -4.09 -6.42
CA SER A 94 5.14 -4.31 -7.83
C SER A 94 6.52 -4.96 -7.93
N GLU A 95 7.50 -4.51 -7.15
CA GLU A 95 8.83 -5.11 -7.06
C GLU A 95 8.75 -6.57 -6.61
N ALA A 96 8.04 -6.84 -5.51
CA ALA A 96 7.89 -8.19 -4.96
C ALA A 96 7.13 -9.15 -5.91
N LEU A 97 6.20 -8.66 -6.74
CA LEU A 97 5.55 -9.41 -7.80
C LEU A 97 6.51 -9.69 -8.96
N GLY A 98 7.30 -8.70 -9.35
CA GLY A 98 8.32 -8.83 -10.41
C GLY A 98 9.32 -9.94 -10.11
N ASP A 99 9.82 -10.02 -8.86
CA ASP A 99 10.73 -11.08 -8.39
C ASP A 99 10.13 -12.49 -8.53
N ARG A 100 8.81 -12.59 -8.61
CA ARG A 100 8.07 -13.85 -8.78
C ARG A 100 7.49 -14.05 -10.19
N SER A 101 7.88 -13.20 -11.13
CA SER A 101 7.37 -13.22 -12.51
C SER A 101 5.82 -13.14 -12.59
N GLN A 102 5.22 -12.37 -11.67
CA GLN A 102 3.80 -12.07 -11.66
C GLN A 102 3.54 -10.71 -12.31
N ASP A 103 2.49 -10.62 -13.12
CA ASP A 103 2.00 -9.36 -13.67
C ASP A 103 1.10 -8.65 -12.62
N LEU A 104 1.13 -7.30 -12.57
CA LEU A 104 0.26 -6.50 -11.73
C LEU A 104 -0.91 -5.94 -12.55
N LEU A 105 -2.15 -6.15 -12.08
CA LEU A 105 -3.36 -5.55 -12.62
C LEU A 105 -3.93 -4.55 -11.62
N LEU A 106 -3.81 -3.25 -11.88
CA LEU A 106 -4.41 -2.24 -11.02
C LEU A 106 -5.92 -2.13 -11.29
N CYS A 107 -6.73 -2.34 -10.27
CA CYS A 107 -8.19 -2.21 -10.37
C CYS A 107 -8.59 -0.73 -10.51
N ALA A 108 -9.51 -0.45 -11.43
CA ALA A 108 -10.07 0.88 -11.58
C ALA A 108 -10.95 1.26 -10.36
N PRO A 109 -11.12 2.57 -10.05
CA PRO A 109 -11.89 3.02 -8.89
C PRO A 109 -13.35 2.53 -8.84
N ASN A 110 -13.98 2.35 -9.99
CA ASN A 110 -15.34 1.84 -10.12
C ASN A 110 -15.45 0.32 -9.99
N HIS A 111 -14.34 -0.40 -9.94
CA HIS A 111 -14.26 -1.85 -9.72
C HIS A 111 -13.69 -2.16 -8.34
N ASN A 112 -14.31 -1.60 -7.31
CA ASN A 112 -13.83 -1.67 -5.92
C ASN A 112 -14.95 -2.15 -4.97
N ASP A 113 -15.66 -3.20 -5.39
CA ASP A 113 -16.71 -3.90 -4.66
C ASP A 113 -16.52 -5.42 -4.74
N VAL A 114 -17.28 -6.17 -3.93
CA VAL A 114 -17.17 -7.64 -3.85
C VAL A 114 -17.43 -8.32 -5.19
N ASP A 115 -18.44 -7.86 -5.93
CA ASP A 115 -18.84 -8.50 -7.18
C ASP A 115 -17.80 -8.27 -8.27
N SER A 116 -17.21 -7.08 -8.33
CA SER A 116 -16.09 -6.78 -9.24
C SER A 116 -14.86 -7.64 -8.92
N PHE A 117 -14.53 -7.83 -7.64
CA PHE A 117 -13.42 -8.69 -7.23
C PHE A 117 -13.69 -10.17 -7.55
N ARG A 118 -14.89 -10.65 -7.24
CA ARG A 118 -15.31 -12.01 -7.63
C ARG A 118 -15.27 -12.21 -9.14
N HIS A 119 -15.72 -11.22 -9.92
CA HIS A 119 -15.69 -11.26 -11.37
C HIS A 119 -14.25 -11.35 -11.92
N ILE A 120 -13.33 -10.51 -11.43
CA ILE A 120 -11.93 -10.55 -11.85
C ILE A 120 -11.31 -11.93 -11.60
N LEU A 121 -11.57 -12.54 -10.45
CA LEU A 121 -11.04 -13.86 -10.09
C LEU A 121 -11.72 -14.99 -10.89
N SER A 122 -13.04 -14.99 -11.01
CA SER A 122 -13.81 -16.03 -11.72
C SER A 122 -13.60 -16.01 -13.22
N SER A 123 -13.45 -14.83 -13.83
CA SER A 123 -13.14 -14.65 -15.25
C SER A 123 -11.68 -14.93 -15.61
N LYS A 124 -10.84 -15.31 -14.62
CA LYS A 124 -9.40 -15.48 -14.81
C LYS A 124 -8.70 -14.22 -15.29
N GLY A 125 -9.15 -13.04 -14.85
CA GLY A 125 -8.45 -11.78 -15.00
C GLY A 125 -7.21 -11.69 -14.10
N ALA A 126 -7.30 -12.28 -12.90
CA ALA A 126 -6.21 -12.43 -11.96
C ALA A 126 -6.33 -13.74 -11.17
N ASP A 127 -5.24 -14.19 -10.55
CA ASP A 127 -5.19 -15.37 -9.70
C ASP A 127 -5.54 -15.07 -8.24
N GLY A 128 -5.27 -13.84 -7.80
CA GLY A 128 -5.54 -13.37 -6.44
C GLY A 128 -5.58 -11.84 -6.38
N LEU A 129 -5.90 -11.31 -5.20
CA LEU A 129 -6.09 -9.87 -4.97
C LEU A 129 -5.25 -9.38 -3.80
N ILE A 130 -4.61 -8.23 -3.96
CA ILE A 130 -4.02 -7.44 -2.86
C ILE A 130 -4.85 -6.16 -2.72
N VAL A 131 -5.34 -5.89 -1.50
CA VAL A 131 -6.12 -4.70 -1.19
C VAL A 131 -5.24 -3.74 -0.38
N LEU A 132 -4.89 -2.60 -0.97
CA LEU A 132 -4.09 -1.56 -0.31
C LEU A 132 -5.01 -0.52 0.32
N GLY A 133 -5.05 -0.53 1.66
CA GLY A 133 -5.96 0.25 2.47
C GLY A 133 -7.27 -0.50 2.76
N GLN A 134 -7.47 -0.80 4.03
CA GLN A 134 -8.69 -1.44 4.52
C GLN A 134 -9.89 -0.49 4.43
N GLY A 135 -9.66 0.79 4.75
CA GLY A 135 -10.69 1.82 4.74
C GLY A 135 -11.87 1.45 5.64
N ARG A 136 -13.07 1.84 5.22
CA ARG A 136 -14.35 1.48 5.87
C ARG A 136 -15.01 0.27 5.17
N ARG A 137 -14.22 -0.73 4.76
CA ARG A 137 -14.66 -1.86 3.92
C ARG A 137 -14.61 -3.20 4.64
N GLU A 138 -14.59 -3.20 5.99
CA GLU A 138 -14.44 -4.43 6.78
C GLU A 138 -15.53 -5.46 6.48
N ASP A 139 -16.80 -5.04 6.40
CA ASP A 139 -17.92 -5.92 6.06
C ASP A 139 -17.75 -6.52 4.66
N MET A 140 -17.43 -5.68 3.67
CA MET A 140 -17.18 -6.10 2.30
C MET A 140 -16.02 -7.10 2.20
N LEU A 141 -14.93 -6.88 2.92
CA LEU A 141 -13.79 -7.78 2.96
C LEU A 141 -14.13 -9.08 3.69
N GLY A 142 -15.01 -9.03 4.70
CA GLY A 142 -15.59 -10.19 5.36
C GLY A 142 -16.39 -11.07 4.40
N ASP A 143 -17.26 -10.46 3.59
CA ASP A 143 -18.04 -11.16 2.55
C ASP A 143 -17.13 -11.77 1.47
N LEU A 144 -16.08 -11.08 1.09
CA LEU A 144 -15.08 -11.62 0.17
C LEU A 144 -14.36 -12.84 0.78
N ALA A 145 -14.01 -12.80 2.06
CA ALA A 145 -13.38 -13.92 2.77
C ALA A 145 -14.29 -15.15 2.82
N GLN A 146 -15.59 -14.97 3.09
CA GLN A 146 -16.57 -16.06 3.09
C GLN A 146 -16.71 -16.75 1.73
N SER A 147 -16.41 -16.03 0.64
CA SER A 147 -16.41 -16.62 -0.72
C SER A 147 -15.23 -17.54 -1.01
N GLY A 148 -14.24 -17.61 -0.11
CA GLY A 148 -13.00 -18.36 -0.31
C GLY A 148 -12.05 -17.73 -1.33
N ALA A 149 -12.24 -16.46 -1.68
CA ALA A 149 -11.37 -15.74 -2.61
C ALA A 149 -9.96 -15.59 -2.03
N PRO A 150 -8.89 -15.82 -2.82
CA PRO A 150 -7.51 -15.61 -2.36
C PRO A 150 -7.20 -14.11 -2.39
N PHE A 151 -7.13 -13.49 -1.21
CA PHE A 151 -6.73 -12.08 -1.08
C PHE A 151 -6.01 -11.79 0.24
N VAL A 152 -5.20 -10.72 0.23
CA VAL A 152 -4.47 -10.17 1.36
C VAL A 152 -4.70 -8.68 1.43
N VAL A 153 -4.78 -8.12 2.63
CA VAL A 153 -5.11 -6.72 2.88
C VAL A 153 -3.92 -6.02 3.55
N TRP A 154 -3.58 -4.83 3.08
CA TRP A 154 -2.81 -3.87 3.87
C TRP A 154 -3.78 -3.06 4.75
N GLY A 155 -3.59 -3.14 6.07
CA GLY A 155 -4.48 -2.49 7.03
C GLY A 155 -4.13 -2.83 8.47
N ALA A 156 -5.12 -2.72 9.36
CA ALA A 156 -5.00 -3.09 10.76
C ALA A 156 -5.95 -4.25 11.09
N GLY A 157 -5.40 -5.41 11.37
CA GLY A 157 -6.15 -6.59 11.78
C GLY A 157 -6.19 -6.76 13.29
N ASN A 158 -7.08 -7.65 13.75
CA ASN A 158 -7.11 -8.23 15.08
C ASN A 158 -7.28 -9.75 14.96
N TYR A 159 -7.37 -10.46 16.09
CA TYR A 159 -7.55 -11.93 16.12
C TYR A 159 -8.88 -12.40 15.50
N GLU A 160 -9.87 -11.53 15.37
CA GLU A 160 -11.21 -11.83 14.84
C GLU A 160 -11.33 -11.55 13.34
N THR A 161 -10.30 -10.93 12.73
CA THR A 161 -10.33 -10.59 11.29
C THR A 161 -10.32 -11.88 10.47
N PRO A 162 -11.37 -12.14 9.62
CA PRO A 162 -11.54 -13.41 8.92
C PRO A 162 -10.66 -13.54 7.66
N TYR A 163 -9.76 -12.61 7.42
CA TYR A 163 -8.85 -12.58 6.26
C TYR A 163 -7.42 -12.21 6.70
N CYS A 164 -6.46 -12.49 5.83
CA CYS A 164 -5.05 -12.17 6.09
C CYS A 164 -4.79 -10.68 5.96
N VAL A 165 -4.21 -10.09 7.01
CA VAL A 165 -3.83 -8.67 7.07
C VAL A 165 -2.33 -8.57 7.28
N VAL A 166 -1.70 -7.72 6.47
CA VAL A 166 -0.34 -7.21 6.70
C VAL A 166 -0.46 -5.73 7.03
N GLY A 167 0.15 -5.28 8.10
CA GLY A 167 0.10 -3.88 8.51
C GLY A 167 1.26 -3.50 9.42
N SER A 168 1.28 -2.25 9.86
CA SER A 168 2.25 -1.80 10.86
C SER A 168 1.66 -1.89 12.27
N ASP A 169 2.53 -1.87 13.28
CA ASP A 169 2.10 -1.69 14.67
C ASP A 169 1.72 -0.21 14.90
N ASN A 170 0.49 0.11 14.53
CA ASN A 170 -0.05 1.47 14.62
C ASN A 170 -0.12 1.97 16.07
N TYR A 171 -0.41 1.06 17.02
CA TYR A 171 -0.45 1.41 18.44
C TYR A 171 0.94 1.76 18.96
N LEU A 172 1.95 0.97 18.63
CA LEU A 172 3.36 1.27 18.95
C LEU A 172 3.78 2.59 18.29
N GLY A 173 3.40 2.82 17.03
CA GLY A 173 3.71 4.08 16.34
C GLY A 173 3.17 5.31 17.07
N GLY A 174 1.91 5.26 17.55
CA GLY A 174 1.34 6.31 18.38
C GLY A 174 2.05 6.48 19.73
N THR A 175 2.45 5.34 20.34
CA THR A 175 3.23 5.34 21.60
C THR A 175 4.60 6.00 21.42
N LEU A 176 5.29 5.69 20.32
CA LEU A 176 6.60 6.28 20.00
C LEU A 176 6.49 7.79 19.77
N ALA A 177 5.48 8.25 19.02
CA ALA A 177 5.21 9.66 18.79
C ALA A 177 4.93 10.40 20.12
N GLY A 178 4.07 9.81 20.98
CA GLY A 178 3.72 10.40 22.25
C GLY A 178 4.93 10.54 23.19
N ARG A 179 5.75 9.49 23.33
CA ARG A 179 6.96 9.54 24.15
C ARG A 179 7.92 10.60 23.67
N TYR A 180 8.20 10.66 22.38
CA TYR A 180 9.08 11.70 21.82
C TYR A 180 8.58 13.10 22.12
N LEU A 181 7.28 13.38 21.94
CA LEU A 181 6.72 14.70 22.22
C LEU A 181 6.81 15.05 23.71
N LEU A 182 6.63 14.09 24.63
CA LEU A 182 6.87 14.31 26.06
C LEU A 182 8.34 14.55 26.39
N GLU A 183 9.27 13.84 25.74
CA GLU A 183 10.73 14.08 25.88
C GLU A 183 11.14 15.47 25.36
N CYS A 184 10.33 16.08 24.49
CA CYS A 184 10.45 17.48 24.07
C CYS A 184 9.76 18.48 25.01
N ASP A 185 9.39 18.08 26.25
CA ASP A 185 8.69 18.89 27.26
C ASP A 185 7.34 19.45 26.77
N ARG A 186 6.60 18.69 25.90
CA ARG A 186 5.29 19.11 25.40
C ARG A 186 4.16 18.60 26.31
N SER A 187 3.11 19.43 26.43
CA SER A 187 2.00 19.19 27.35
C SER A 187 0.61 19.43 26.76
N LYS A 188 0.50 20.03 25.56
CA LYS A 188 -0.75 20.36 24.89
C LYS A 188 -0.84 19.65 23.55
N PHE A 189 -1.37 18.45 23.56
CA PHE A 189 -1.36 17.55 22.44
C PHE A 189 -2.56 17.77 21.51
N LEU A 190 -2.28 17.85 20.22
CA LEU A 190 -3.27 17.81 19.16
C LEU A 190 -3.05 16.54 18.32
N PHE A 191 -4.05 15.65 18.30
CA PHE A 191 -4.10 14.56 17.34
C PHE A 191 -4.88 14.97 16.10
N VAL A 192 -4.34 14.68 14.91
CA VAL A 192 -4.95 15.00 13.62
C VAL A 192 -5.23 13.71 12.87
N GLY A 193 -6.51 13.39 12.61
CA GLY A 193 -6.90 12.19 11.87
C GLY A 193 -8.35 11.79 12.11
N ASP A 194 -8.90 10.93 11.23
CA ASP A 194 -10.24 10.35 11.37
C ASP A 194 -10.16 8.96 12.01
N THR A 195 -10.49 8.88 13.29
CA THR A 195 -10.44 7.62 14.08
C THR A 195 -11.51 6.60 13.71
N SER A 196 -12.37 6.87 12.75
CA SER A 196 -13.25 5.86 12.15
C SER A 196 -12.48 4.85 11.29
N PHE A 197 -11.21 5.15 10.94
CA PHE A 197 -10.28 4.21 10.33
C PHE A 197 -9.47 3.51 11.42
N ARG A 198 -9.46 2.18 11.40
CA ARG A 198 -8.85 1.36 12.44
C ARG A 198 -7.37 1.68 12.68
N GLU A 199 -6.61 1.89 11.62
CA GLU A 199 -5.19 2.26 11.69
C GLU A 199 -5.00 3.58 12.43
N ILE A 200 -5.82 4.58 12.11
CA ILE A 200 -5.74 5.91 12.71
C ILE A 200 -6.21 5.87 14.17
N TYR A 201 -7.27 5.09 14.46
CA TYR A 201 -7.71 4.84 15.83
C TYR A 201 -6.58 4.24 16.69
N GLN A 202 -5.86 3.23 16.19
CA GLN A 202 -4.76 2.61 16.93
C GLN A 202 -3.60 3.59 17.17
N ARG A 203 -3.26 4.45 16.19
CA ARG A 203 -2.25 5.52 16.35
C ARG A 203 -2.65 6.48 17.46
N ARG A 204 -3.91 6.95 17.44
CA ARG A 204 -4.46 7.82 18.49
C ARG A 204 -4.47 7.12 19.86
N ALA A 205 -4.89 5.87 19.92
CA ALA A 205 -4.95 5.12 21.17
C ALA A 205 -3.54 4.93 21.80
N GLY A 206 -2.52 4.68 20.98
CA GLY A 206 -1.13 4.60 21.44
C GLY A 206 -0.63 5.93 22.01
N LEU A 207 -0.90 7.05 21.34
CA LEU A 207 -0.60 8.39 21.86
C LEU A 207 -1.34 8.67 23.17
N GLN A 208 -2.65 8.45 23.19
CA GLN A 208 -3.49 8.69 24.36
C GLN A 208 -3.01 7.93 25.58
N LYS A 209 -2.62 6.66 25.42
CA LYS A 209 -2.08 5.83 26.50
C LYS A 209 -0.86 6.45 27.16
N VAL A 210 0.07 6.98 26.37
CA VAL A 210 1.28 7.65 26.88
C VAL A 210 0.93 8.93 27.63
N VAL A 211 0.03 9.74 27.09
CA VAL A 211 -0.46 10.97 27.71
C VAL A 211 -1.14 10.70 29.07
N GLU A 212 -1.99 9.66 29.13
CA GLU A 212 -2.67 9.24 30.37
C GLU A 212 -1.69 8.74 31.44
N GLU A 213 -0.63 8.01 31.04
CA GLU A 213 0.42 7.53 31.96
C GLU A 213 1.29 8.67 32.52
N PHE A 214 1.45 9.77 31.77
CA PHE A 214 2.26 10.92 32.19
C PHE A 214 1.55 11.76 33.27
N GLY A 215 0.21 11.81 33.29
CA GLY A 215 -0.56 12.43 34.37
C GLY A 215 -1.47 13.59 33.98
N SER A 216 -2.05 14.28 34.96
CA SER A 216 -3.16 15.24 34.79
C SER A 216 -2.78 16.59 34.21
N ASN A 217 -1.51 16.89 33.94
CA ASN A 217 -1.06 18.20 33.46
C ASN A 217 -0.97 18.28 31.93
N VAL A 218 -1.61 17.34 31.21
CA VAL A 218 -1.56 17.28 29.75
C VAL A 218 -2.96 17.52 29.19
N SER A 219 -3.09 18.48 28.25
CA SER A 219 -4.29 18.69 27.47
C SER A 219 -4.24 17.82 26.19
N PHE A 220 -5.39 17.33 25.74
CA PHE A 220 -5.50 16.51 24.55
C PHE A 220 -6.69 16.93 23.69
N TYR A 221 -6.43 17.27 22.44
CA TYR A 221 -7.42 17.72 21.48
C TYR A 221 -7.39 16.84 20.22
N ASP A 222 -8.50 16.76 19.52
CA ASP A 222 -8.63 16.05 18.25
C ASP A 222 -9.08 16.99 17.15
N VAL A 223 -8.48 16.84 15.95
CA VAL A 223 -8.97 17.42 14.71
C VAL A 223 -9.27 16.32 13.72
N VAL A 224 -10.54 16.20 13.32
CA VAL A 224 -10.99 15.21 12.36
C VAL A 224 -10.89 15.78 10.94
N LEU A 225 -10.28 15.05 10.02
CA LEU A 225 -10.16 15.44 8.63
C LEU A 225 -11.32 14.88 7.79
N SER A 226 -11.79 15.66 6.82
CA SER A 226 -12.84 15.22 5.89
C SER A 226 -12.34 14.20 4.86
N ASN A 227 -11.05 14.21 4.55
CA ASN A 227 -10.37 13.29 3.67
C ASN A 227 -8.84 13.37 3.90
N PHE A 228 -8.04 12.57 3.19
CA PHE A 228 -6.59 12.44 3.40
C PHE A 228 -5.73 13.37 2.52
N SER A 229 -6.32 14.41 1.92
CA SER A 229 -5.58 15.36 1.09
C SER A 229 -4.85 16.42 1.92
N PHE A 230 -3.80 17.00 1.33
CA PHE A 230 -3.08 18.14 1.91
C PHE A 230 -4.02 19.33 2.13
N GLU A 231 -4.89 19.63 1.16
CA GLU A 231 -5.85 20.75 1.23
C GLU A 231 -6.81 20.58 2.41
N SER A 232 -7.36 19.37 2.60
CA SER A 232 -8.26 19.10 3.73
C SER A 232 -7.56 19.28 5.07
N ALA A 233 -6.31 18.87 5.19
CA ALA A 233 -5.52 19.04 6.40
C ALA A 233 -5.13 20.52 6.63
N PHE A 234 -4.80 21.25 5.56
CA PHE A 234 -4.50 22.69 5.64
C PHE A 234 -5.72 23.52 6.05
N ASP A 235 -6.88 23.24 5.46
CA ASP A 235 -8.14 23.91 5.83
C ASP A 235 -8.50 23.60 7.29
N ALA A 236 -8.33 22.35 7.72
CA ALA A 236 -8.59 21.95 9.10
C ALA A 236 -7.64 22.65 10.09
N ALA A 237 -6.35 22.78 9.77
CA ALA A 237 -5.38 23.51 10.58
C ALA A 237 -5.72 25.01 10.67
N THR A 238 -6.07 25.63 9.54
CA THR A 238 -6.45 27.04 9.48
C THR A 238 -7.72 27.32 10.28
N ASN A 239 -8.74 26.46 10.15
CA ASN A 239 -9.98 26.56 10.92
C ASN A 239 -9.73 26.34 12.41
N PHE A 240 -8.89 25.39 12.78
CA PHE A 240 -8.50 25.15 14.17
C PHE A 240 -7.86 26.38 14.79
N LEU A 241 -6.88 27.00 14.11
CA LEU A 241 -6.23 28.23 14.56
C LEU A 241 -7.19 29.42 14.71
N ALA A 242 -8.21 29.50 13.85
CA ALA A 242 -9.19 30.59 13.91
C ALA A 242 -10.15 30.50 15.12
N VAL A 243 -10.40 29.30 15.65
CA VAL A 243 -11.39 29.09 16.72
C VAL A 243 -10.76 28.71 18.06
N THR A 244 -9.52 28.21 18.08
CA THR A 244 -8.89 27.79 19.32
C THR A 244 -8.54 29.00 20.21
N ARG A 245 -8.73 28.81 21.52
CA ARG A 245 -8.29 29.81 22.53
C ARG A 245 -6.91 29.47 23.10
N GLU A 246 -6.50 28.22 22.93
CA GLU A 246 -5.24 27.72 23.45
C GLU A 246 -4.53 26.92 22.35
N LEU A 247 -3.32 27.32 22.01
CA LEU A 247 -2.51 26.66 21.00
C LEU A 247 -1.91 25.35 21.54
N PRO A 248 -1.87 24.29 20.74
CA PRO A 248 -1.11 23.08 21.07
C PRO A 248 0.39 23.38 21.00
N ASP A 249 1.18 22.67 21.78
CA ASP A 249 2.63 22.65 21.69
C ASP A 249 3.15 21.33 21.08
N ALA A 250 2.29 20.36 20.87
CA ALA A 250 2.52 19.07 20.26
C ALA A 250 1.44 18.72 19.25
N VAL A 251 1.83 18.35 18.04
CA VAL A 251 0.92 17.83 16.99
C VAL A 251 1.38 16.44 16.57
N PHE A 252 0.50 15.45 16.65
CA PHE A 252 0.68 14.16 16.03
C PHE A 252 -0.33 13.97 14.91
N ALA A 253 0.14 14.02 13.67
CA ALA A 253 -0.69 13.84 12.49
C ALA A 253 -0.67 12.38 12.03
N PHE A 254 -1.82 11.87 11.59
CA PHE A 254 -1.97 10.49 11.13
C PHE A 254 -1.11 10.15 9.89
N SER A 255 -0.62 11.15 9.16
CA SER A 255 0.27 11.00 8.00
C SER A 255 1.21 12.19 7.85
N ASP A 256 2.30 12.00 7.10
CA ASP A 256 3.24 13.07 6.79
C ASP A 256 2.61 14.17 5.94
N THR A 257 1.71 13.82 5.03
CA THR A 257 0.95 14.80 4.24
C THR A 257 0.14 15.74 5.13
N ALA A 258 -0.52 15.19 6.16
CA ALA A 258 -1.24 15.99 7.14
C ALA A 258 -0.29 16.80 8.02
N ALA A 259 0.84 16.21 8.46
CA ALA A 259 1.85 16.94 9.23
C ALA A 259 2.40 18.15 8.46
N MET A 260 2.78 17.97 7.20
CA MET A 260 3.27 19.05 6.33
C MET A 260 2.23 20.17 6.16
N ALA A 261 0.95 19.82 6.03
CA ALA A 261 -0.14 20.81 5.93
C ALA A 261 -0.28 21.63 7.22
N PHE A 262 -0.23 20.97 8.39
CA PHE A 262 -0.27 21.65 9.70
C PHE A 262 0.96 22.53 9.91
N ILE A 263 2.16 22.06 9.59
CA ILE A 263 3.39 22.85 9.64
C ILE A 263 3.24 24.11 8.78
N HIS A 264 2.73 23.95 7.54
CA HIS A 264 2.53 25.08 6.63
C HIS A 264 1.55 26.11 7.19
N ALA A 265 0.38 25.68 7.68
CA ALA A 265 -0.62 26.56 8.27
C ALA A 265 -0.13 27.27 9.54
N PHE A 266 0.54 26.56 10.43
CA PHE A 266 1.04 27.11 11.70
C PHE A 266 2.16 28.13 11.46
N ARG A 267 3.09 27.86 10.54
CA ARG A 267 4.12 28.83 10.16
C ARG A 267 3.54 30.06 9.46
N ALA A 268 2.51 29.88 8.63
CA ALA A 268 1.81 31.01 8.02
C ALA A 268 1.10 31.91 9.07
N ALA A 269 0.72 31.32 10.21
CA ALA A 269 0.19 32.06 11.36
C ALA A 269 1.29 32.64 12.29
N GLY A 270 2.56 32.45 11.94
CA GLY A 270 3.71 33.03 12.67
C GLY A 270 4.28 32.14 13.78
N LEU A 271 3.83 30.89 13.92
CA LEU A 271 4.34 29.96 14.93
C LEU A 271 5.71 29.38 14.52
N ASP A 272 6.62 29.27 15.47
CA ASP A 272 7.97 28.68 15.27
C ASP A 272 7.94 27.16 15.52
N ILE A 273 8.34 26.38 14.50
CA ILE A 273 8.43 24.92 14.55
C ILE A 273 9.89 24.52 14.44
N PRO A 274 10.43 23.78 15.40
CA PRO A 274 9.75 23.09 16.52
C PRO A 274 9.69 23.88 17.83
N ARG A 275 10.18 25.12 17.93
CA ARG A 275 10.38 25.79 19.21
C ARG A 275 9.06 25.96 19.98
N GLU A 276 8.01 26.45 19.34
CA GLU A 276 6.70 26.66 19.97
C GLU A 276 5.81 25.41 19.84
N VAL A 277 5.87 24.72 18.67
CA VAL A 277 5.05 23.53 18.39
C VAL A 277 5.92 22.44 17.75
N SER A 278 6.03 21.29 18.39
CA SER A 278 6.62 20.09 17.78
C SER A 278 5.59 19.33 16.97
N VAL A 279 5.99 18.83 15.79
CA VAL A 279 5.08 18.11 14.89
C VAL A 279 5.67 16.74 14.52
N VAL A 280 4.88 15.68 14.69
CA VAL A 280 5.23 14.32 14.29
C VAL A 280 4.24 13.86 13.22
N GLY A 281 4.77 13.35 12.10
CA GLY A 281 4.02 12.72 11.02
C GLY A 281 3.96 11.19 11.15
N TYR A 282 3.52 10.54 10.08
CA TYR A 282 3.45 9.08 9.96
C TYR A 282 3.62 8.67 8.50
N ASN A 283 4.35 7.62 8.23
CA ASN A 283 4.65 6.91 6.99
C ASN A 283 6.12 7.02 6.56
N ASP A 284 6.80 8.13 6.83
CA ASP A 284 8.13 8.48 6.35
C ASP A 284 8.22 8.51 4.81
N ILE A 285 7.28 9.22 4.19
CA ILE A 285 7.31 9.44 2.74
C ILE A 285 8.54 10.27 2.33
N PRO A 286 9.10 10.09 1.12
CA PRO A 286 10.33 10.80 0.71
C PRO A 286 10.27 12.32 0.87
N SER A 287 9.12 12.93 0.59
CA SER A 287 8.94 14.38 0.74
C SER A 287 9.05 14.88 2.18
N ALA A 288 8.81 14.05 3.19
CA ALA A 288 8.94 14.42 4.60
C ALA A 288 10.39 14.77 4.97
N ALA A 289 11.35 14.06 4.37
CA ALA A 289 12.79 14.31 4.60
C ALA A 289 13.29 15.60 3.95
N TYR A 290 12.64 16.05 2.87
CA TYR A 290 13.03 17.23 2.08
C TYR A 290 12.11 18.44 2.31
N PHE A 291 11.11 18.32 3.17
CA PHE A 291 10.25 19.43 3.56
C PHE A 291 11.04 20.47 4.38
N SER A 292 10.52 21.65 4.57
CA SER A 292 11.17 22.69 5.38
C SER A 292 10.25 23.17 6.49
N PRO A 293 10.58 22.87 7.76
CA PRO A 293 11.65 21.97 8.23
C PRO A 293 11.38 20.49 7.89
N PRO A 294 12.45 19.62 7.83
CA PRO A 294 12.31 18.18 7.68
C PRO A 294 11.45 17.56 8.77
N VAL A 295 10.47 16.73 8.38
CA VAL A 295 9.42 16.24 9.28
C VAL A 295 9.89 15.03 10.09
N THR A 296 9.84 15.13 11.42
CA THR A 296 9.92 14.00 12.35
C THR A 296 8.71 13.10 12.15
N THR A 297 8.89 11.80 12.00
CA THR A 297 7.81 10.91 11.56
C THR A 297 7.98 9.47 12.06
N ILE A 298 6.92 8.69 11.94
CA ILE A 298 6.93 7.25 12.20
C ILE A 298 7.07 6.51 10.88
N ARG A 299 8.19 5.79 10.71
CA ARG A 299 8.47 4.99 9.50
C ARG A 299 7.75 3.67 9.50
N GLN A 300 7.22 3.29 8.34
CA GLN A 300 6.76 1.95 8.01
C GLN A 300 7.66 1.36 6.91
N ASP A 301 8.14 0.11 7.06
CA ASP A 301 8.97 -0.55 6.03
C ASP A 301 8.08 -1.06 4.88
N ILE A 302 7.86 -0.19 3.90
CA ILE A 302 6.99 -0.47 2.74
C ILE A 302 7.52 -1.60 1.85
N TYR A 303 8.84 -1.80 1.75
CA TYR A 303 9.43 -2.89 0.99
C TYR A 303 9.19 -4.24 1.68
N GLN A 304 9.31 -4.28 3.00
CA GLN A 304 8.94 -5.44 3.79
C GLN A 304 7.44 -5.72 3.67
N ALA A 305 6.59 -4.68 3.72
CA ALA A 305 5.16 -4.79 3.52
C ALA A 305 4.81 -5.41 2.17
N GLY A 306 5.38 -4.92 1.07
CA GLY A 306 5.20 -5.47 -0.27
C GLY A 306 5.57 -6.95 -0.36
N ARG A 307 6.73 -7.32 0.17
CA ARG A 307 7.19 -8.74 0.21
C ARG A 307 6.25 -9.63 1.01
N LEU A 308 5.75 -9.18 2.16
CA LEU A 308 4.84 -9.96 3.01
C LEU A 308 3.46 -10.11 2.35
N LEU A 309 2.89 -9.03 1.78
CA LEU A 309 1.62 -9.06 1.06
C LEU A 309 1.68 -10.08 -0.08
N VAL A 310 2.71 -10.01 -0.91
CA VAL A 310 2.89 -10.93 -2.04
C VAL A 310 3.17 -12.35 -1.57
N SER A 311 4.03 -12.54 -0.57
CA SER A 311 4.35 -13.87 -0.04
C SER A 311 3.12 -14.58 0.53
N ASN A 312 2.30 -13.86 1.32
CA ASN A 312 1.08 -14.41 1.87
C ASN A 312 0.05 -14.78 0.78
N LEU A 313 -0.08 -13.92 -0.24
CA LEU A 313 -0.97 -14.24 -1.36
C LEU A 313 -0.49 -15.47 -2.13
N MET A 314 0.81 -15.59 -2.40
CA MET A 314 1.37 -16.78 -3.08
C MET A 314 1.13 -18.05 -2.27
N GLN A 315 1.31 -18.01 -0.93
CA GLN A 315 0.98 -19.14 -0.06
C GLN A 315 -0.49 -19.57 -0.20
N MET A 316 -1.43 -18.61 -0.19
CA MET A 316 -2.86 -18.91 -0.42
C MET A 316 -3.10 -19.55 -1.77
N LEU A 317 -2.47 -19.03 -2.82
CA LEU A 317 -2.60 -19.59 -4.18
C LEU A 317 -2.02 -21.01 -4.28
N ASP A 318 -1.04 -21.35 -3.45
CA ASP A 318 -0.47 -22.70 -3.34
C ASP A 318 -1.26 -23.62 -2.41
N GLY A 319 -2.40 -23.15 -1.85
CA GLY A 319 -3.24 -23.90 -0.91
C GLY A 319 -2.64 -24.00 0.49
N LEU A 320 -1.67 -23.15 0.82
CA LEU A 320 -1.04 -23.07 2.13
C LEU A 320 -1.69 -21.98 2.98
N PRO A 321 -1.70 -22.13 4.32
CA PRO A 321 -2.26 -21.10 5.19
C PRO A 321 -1.38 -19.83 5.18
N ALA A 322 -1.98 -18.68 4.93
CA ALA A 322 -1.35 -17.39 5.12
C ALA A 322 -1.66 -16.84 6.52
N LYS A 323 -0.72 -16.12 7.12
CA LYS A 323 -0.86 -15.56 8.47
C LYS A 323 -0.74 -14.05 8.42
N SER A 324 -1.67 -13.38 9.12
CA SER A 324 -1.55 -11.95 9.38
C SER A 324 -0.23 -11.64 10.06
N SER A 325 0.38 -10.53 9.69
CA SER A 325 1.71 -10.14 10.17
C SER A 325 1.82 -8.63 10.31
N THR A 326 2.67 -8.22 11.26
CA THR A 326 2.93 -6.82 11.57
C THR A 326 4.37 -6.50 11.20
N ILE A 327 4.59 -5.42 10.45
CA ILE A 327 5.92 -4.91 10.16
C ILE A 327 6.40 -3.98 11.29
N LYS A 328 7.71 -3.82 11.38
CA LYS A 328 8.34 -2.93 12.35
C LYS A 328 7.96 -1.48 12.08
N THR A 329 7.77 -0.73 13.17
CA THR A 329 7.48 0.69 13.19
C THR A 329 8.61 1.40 13.93
N GLU A 330 9.14 2.49 13.38
CA GLU A 330 10.29 3.22 13.92
C GLU A 330 10.03 4.73 13.94
N LEU A 331 10.49 5.41 14.98
CA LEU A 331 10.54 6.88 15.03
C LEU A 331 11.77 7.38 14.28
N ILE A 332 11.57 8.32 13.39
CA ILE A 332 12.61 9.02 12.64
C ILE A 332 12.61 10.48 13.06
N ILE A 333 13.56 10.85 13.90
CA ILE A 333 13.69 12.22 14.42
C ILE A 333 14.38 13.09 13.36
N ARG A 334 13.79 14.26 13.08
CA ARG A 334 14.31 15.29 12.19
C ARG A 334 14.23 16.67 12.87
N GLU A 335 13.63 17.68 12.20
CA GLU A 335 13.70 19.08 12.66
C GLU A 335 12.32 19.65 13.09
N THR A 336 11.30 18.77 13.28
CA THR A 336 9.97 19.24 13.73
C THR A 336 9.55 18.70 15.08
#